data_7e9a0fee0768421b10fb72cd02c2ebed
#
_entry.id   7e9a0fee0768421b10fb72cd02c2ebed
#
_cell.length_a   1.000
_cell.length_b   1.000
_cell.length_c   1.000
_cell.angle_alpha   90.00
_cell.angle_beta   90.00
_cell.angle_gamma   90.00
#
_symmetry.space_group_name_H-M   'P 1'
#
loop_
_entity.id
_entity.type
_entity.pdbx_description
1 polymer ?
#
loop_
_entity_poly.entity_id
_entity_poly.type
_entity_poly.pdbx_seq_one_letter_code
_entity_poly.pdbx_strand_id
1 'polypeptide(L)'
;MSGQESRTLGAWGEALAAAWIRKQGGRIIAANFRCRFGEIDLICEEKGYLCFTEVKLRKSTAYGSAGAFVDFRKQNKLRATAQYYLSRHSTTFQPRFDVIEVYAPYGLETKFPKITRIENAF
;
A
#
# COMPACT_ATOMS: atom_id res chain seq x y z
N MET A 1 5.75 20.64 6.31
CA MET A 1 5.18 20.31 4.99
C MET A 1 3.72 20.70 4.95
N SER A 2 3.28 21.33 3.87
CA SER A 2 1.87 21.71 3.72
C SER A 2 1.01 20.46 3.48
N GLY A 3 -0.30 20.54 3.72
CA GLY A 3 -1.22 19.45 3.44
C GLY A 3 -1.24 19.07 1.96
N GLN A 4 -1.05 20.03 1.06
CA GLN A 4 -0.99 19.79 -0.38
C GLN A 4 0.27 19.03 -0.76
N GLU A 5 1.42 19.40 -0.20
CA GLU A 5 2.68 18.66 -0.43
C GLU A 5 2.58 17.22 0.04
N SER A 6 1.97 17.02 1.20
CA SER A 6 1.76 15.69 1.76
C SER A 6 0.90 14.82 0.85
N ARG A 7 -0.20 15.38 0.32
CA ARG A 7 -1.08 14.67 -0.60
C ARG A 7 -0.39 14.36 -1.92
N THR A 8 0.40 15.30 -2.44
CA THR A 8 1.16 15.10 -3.67
C THR A 8 2.20 13.99 -3.52
N LEU A 9 2.93 13.99 -2.41
CA LEU A 9 3.90 12.94 -2.11
C LEU A 9 3.22 11.59 -1.95
N GLY A 10 2.07 11.54 -1.27
CA GLY A 10 1.31 10.32 -1.10
C GLY A 10 0.85 9.73 -2.43
N ALA A 11 0.27 10.56 -3.29
CA ALA A 11 -0.19 10.15 -4.61
C ALA A 11 0.98 9.66 -5.48
N TRP A 12 2.11 10.35 -5.42
CA TRP A 12 3.31 9.97 -6.14
C TRP A 12 3.85 8.62 -5.67
N GLY A 13 3.92 8.41 -4.34
CA GLY A 13 4.36 7.14 -3.78
C GLY A 13 3.45 5.97 -4.18
N GLU A 14 2.14 6.18 -4.16
CA GLU A 14 1.17 5.18 -4.58
C GLU A 14 1.31 4.85 -6.08
N ALA A 15 1.56 5.87 -6.91
CA ALA A 15 1.79 5.66 -8.34
C ALA A 15 3.04 4.83 -8.60
N LEU A 16 4.12 5.11 -7.85
CA LEU A 16 5.36 4.32 -7.95
C LEU A 16 5.12 2.87 -7.52
N ALA A 17 4.38 2.68 -6.43
CA ALA A 17 4.06 1.34 -5.94
C ALA A 17 3.23 0.57 -6.97
N ALA A 18 2.24 1.22 -7.57
CA ALA A 18 1.39 0.60 -8.59
C ALA A 18 2.21 0.20 -9.83
N ALA A 19 3.10 1.07 -10.29
CA ALA A 19 3.98 0.77 -11.42
C ALA A 19 4.90 -0.41 -11.10
N TRP A 20 5.43 -0.46 -9.89
CA TRP A 20 6.28 -1.56 -9.45
C TRP A 20 5.52 -2.89 -9.43
N ILE A 21 4.28 -2.88 -8.89
CA ILE A 21 3.43 -4.07 -8.87
C ILE A 21 3.20 -4.59 -10.29
N ARG A 22 2.90 -3.69 -11.24
CA ARG A 22 2.68 -4.07 -12.63
C ARG A 22 3.93 -4.71 -13.25
N LYS A 23 5.11 -4.21 -12.92
CA LYS A 23 6.37 -4.80 -13.38
C LYS A 23 6.59 -6.21 -12.83
N GLN A 24 6.06 -6.48 -11.63
CA GLN A 24 6.14 -7.81 -11.03
C GLN A 24 5.08 -8.77 -11.59
N GLY A 25 4.26 -8.31 -12.52
CA GLY A 25 3.21 -9.13 -13.11
C GLY A 25 1.86 -8.99 -12.40
N GLY A 26 1.73 -8.08 -11.46
CA GLY A 26 0.48 -7.84 -10.76
C GLY A 26 -0.49 -6.99 -11.56
N ARG A 27 -1.77 -7.10 -11.21
CA ARG A 27 -2.83 -6.31 -11.79
C ARG A 27 -3.48 -5.43 -10.73
N ILE A 28 -3.53 -4.13 -10.97
CA ILE A 28 -4.18 -3.19 -10.05
C ILE A 28 -5.68 -3.27 -10.27
N ILE A 29 -6.42 -3.63 -9.21
CA ILE A 29 -7.87 -3.74 -9.22
C ILE A 29 -8.50 -2.42 -8.79
N ALA A 30 -7.97 -1.79 -7.75
CA ALA A 30 -8.48 -0.54 -7.23
C ALA A 30 -7.37 0.25 -6.56
N ALA A 31 -7.52 1.57 -6.57
CA ALA A 31 -6.65 2.49 -5.84
C ALA A 31 -7.52 3.36 -4.94
N ASN A 32 -7.04 3.61 -3.72
CA ASN A 32 -7.73 4.45 -2.74
C ASN A 32 -9.16 3.99 -2.50
N PHE A 33 -9.33 2.69 -2.25
CA PHE A 33 -10.62 2.14 -1.89
C PHE A 33 -11.02 2.63 -0.50
N ARG A 34 -12.19 3.24 -0.38
CA ARG A 34 -12.67 3.83 0.87
C ARG A 34 -14.05 3.29 1.21
N CYS A 35 -14.27 3.09 2.52
CA CYS A 35 -15.58 2.80 3.07
C CYS A 35 -15.64 3.35 4.50
N ARG A 36 -16.75 3.12 5.19
CA ARG A 36 -16.93 3.63 6.56
C ARG A 36 -15.90 3.07 7.54
N PHE A 37 -15.25 1.94 7.23
CA PHE A 37 -14.28 1.31 8.12
C PHE A 37 -12.86 1.83 7.93
N GLY A 38 -12.56 2.42 6.78
CA GLY A 38 -11.23 2.93 6.50
C GLY A 38 -10.92 2.96 5.01
N GLU A 39 -9.62 2.97 4.70
CA GLU A 39 -9.10 3.09 3.35
C GLU A 39 -7.98 2.08 3.11
N ILE A 40 -7.91 1.57 1.88
CA ILE A 40 -6.81 0.73 1.41
C ILE A 40 -6.19 1.41 0.21
N ASP A 41 -4.87 1.61 0.24
CA ASP A 41 -4.17 2.37 -0.79
C ASP A 41 -4.24 1.68 -2.16
N LEU A 42 -3.94 0.39 -2.20
CA LEU A 42 -3.99 -0.38 -3.44
C LEU A 42 -4.57 -1.76 -3.19
N ILE A 43 -5.41 -2.23 -4.11
CA ILE A 43 -5.88 -3.61 -4.13
C ILE A 43 -5.40 -4.20 -5.45
N CYS A 44 -4.66 -5.29 -5.41
CA CYS A 44 -4.11 -5.90 -6.61
C CYS A 44 -4.19 -7.42 -6.58
N GLU A 45 -4.13 -8.02 -7.76
CA GLU A 45 -4.08 -9.47 -7.94
C GLU A 45 -2.70 -9.86 -8.43
N GLU A 46 -2.09 -10.86 -7.78
CA GLU A 46 -0.77 -11.34 -8.17
C GLU A 46 -0.59 -12.78 -7.68
N LYS A 47 -0.27 -13.68 -8.59
CA LYS A 47 0.08 -15.08 -8.29
C LYS A 47 -0.95 -15.78 -7.39
N GLY A 48 -2.23 -15.57 -7.66
CA GLY A 48 -3.30 -16.21 -6.91
C GLY A 48 -3.70 -15.50 -5.62
N TYR A 49 -3.07 -14.36 -5.31
CA TYR A 49 -3.39 -13.58 -4.12
C TYR A 49 -4.14 -12.30 -4.49
N LEU A 50 -5.08 -11.93 -3.62
CA LEU A 50 -5.69 -10.60 -3.64
C LEU A 50 -5.00 -9.81 -2.54
N CYS A 51 -4.14 -8.87 -2.95
CA CYS A 51 -3.25 -8.15 -2.04
C CYS A 51 -3.86 -6.81 -1.66
N PHE A 52 -4.21 -6.67 -0.38
CA PHE A 52 -4.62 -5.39 0.19
C PHE A 52 -3.36 -4.70 0.68
N THR A 53 -2.96 -3.63 0.00
CA THR A 53 -1.62 -3.07 0.13
C THR A 53 -1.65 -1.66 0.72
N GLU A 54 -0.88 -1.48 1.79
CA GLU A 54 -0.59 -0.17 2.39
C GLU A 54 0.71 0.35 1.81
N VAL A 55 0.72 1.59 1.33
CA VAL A 55 1.93 2.22 0.79
C VAL A 55 2.48 3.21 1.81
N LYS A 56 3.76 3.04 2.14
CA LYS A 56 4.48 3.91 3.08
C LYS A 56 5.61 4.62 2.37
N LEU A 57 5.55 5.94 2.37
CA LEU A 57 6.64 6.77 1.86
C LEU A 57 7.61 7.08 3.00
N ARG A 58 8.90 6.86 2.76
CA ARG A 58 9.93 7.08 3.76
C ARG A 58 11.03 7.95 3.23
N LYS A 59 11.44 8.92 4.06
CA LYS A 59 12.62 9.76 3.77
C LYS A 59 13.86 9.29 4.52
N SER A 60 13.68 8.38 5.50
CA SER A 60 14.76 7.88 6.34
C SER A 60 14.49 6.42 6.69
N THR A 61 15.56 5.62 6.87
CA THR A 61 15.47 4.26 7.35
C THR A 61 15.73 4.15 8.87
N ALA A 62 15.81 5.30 9.55
CA ALA A 62 16.20 5.36 10.97
C ALA A 62 15.24 4.61 11.90
N TYR A 63 14.00 4.42 11.51
CA TYR A 63 12.96 3.83 12.37
C TYR A 63 12.58 2.40 11.97
N GLY A 64 13.43 1.71 11.22
CA GLY A 64 13.18 0.33 10.82
C GLY A 64 12.31 0.18 9.59
N SER A 65 11.75 -1.02 9.37
CA SER A 65 10.95 -1.29 8.18
C SER A 65 9.53 -0.74 8.31
N ALA A 66 8.87 -0.53 7.17
CA ALA A 66 7.49 -0.02 7.12
C ALA A 66 6.50 -0.95 7.84
N GLY A 67 6.70 -2.26 7.73
CA GLY A 67 5.81 -3.23 8.37
C GLY A 67 5.77 -3.11 9.87
N ALA A 68 6.88 -2.68 10.49
CA ALA A 68 6.95 -2.49 11.93
C ALA A 68 6.07 -1.34 12.44
N PHE A 69 5.61 -0.46 11.54
CA PHE A 69 4.84 0.73 11.93
C PHE A 69 3.36 0.63 11.57
N VAL A 70 2.90 -0.52 11.10
CA VAL A 70 1.46 -0.77 10.95
C VAL A 70 0.98 -1.35 12.27
N ASP A 71 0.53 -0.48 13.16
CA ASP A 71 0.12 -0.89 14.50
C ASP A 71 -1.17 -1.71 14.48
N PHE A 72 -1.50 -2.29 15.63
CA PHE A 72 -2.66 -3.18 15.75
C PHE A 72 -3.98 -2.48 15.41
N ARG A 73 -4.13 -1.21 15.79
CA ARG A 73 -5.31 -0.41 15.48
C ARG A 73 -5.49 -0.23 13.97
N LYS A 74 -4.41 0.11 13.29
CA LYS A 74 -4.40 0.26 11.84
C LYS A 74 -4.69 -1.07 11.14
N GLN A 75 -4.09 -2.15 11.64
CA GLN A 75 -4.33 -3.49 11.11
C GLN A 75 -5.80 -3.86 11.19
N ASN A 76 -6.45 -3.57 12.33
CA ASN A 76 -7.87 -3.86 12.50
C ASN A 76 -8.74 -3.08 11.51
N LYS A 77 -8.42 -1.82 11.28
CA LYS A 77 -9.13 -1.01 10.29
C LYS A 77 -8.96 -1.56 8.87
N LEU A 78 -7.74 -1.97 8.54
CA LEU A 78 -7.45 -2.55 7.23
C LEU A 78 -8.20 -3.86 7.04
N ARG A 79 -8.24 -4.72 8.07
CA ARG A 79 -8.99 -5.97 8.01
C ARG A 79 -10.48 -5.74 7.82
N ALA A 80 -11.06 -4.79 8.56
CA ALA A 80 -12.49 -4.46 8.44
C ALA A 80 -12.81 -3.92 7.04
N THR A 81 -11.94 -3.07 6.50
CA THR A 81 -12.10 -2.51 5.17
C THR A 81 -12.01 -3.60 4.10
N ALA A 82 -11.05 -4.52 4.24
CA ALA A 82 -10.91 -5.65 3.33
C ALA A 82 -12.13 -6.57 3.37
N GLN A 83 -12.67 -6.84 4.56
CA GLN A 83 -13.88 -7.64 4.70
C GLN A 83 -15.06 -6.98 3.99
N TYR A 84 -15.19 -5.67 4.12
CA TYR A 84 -16.23 -4.93 3.42
C TYR A 84 -16.05 -5.07 1.90
N TYR A 85 -14.83 -4.92 1.39
CA TYR A 85 -14.55 -5.10 -0.03
C TYR A 85 -14.95 -6.51 -0.47
N LEU A 86 -14.51 -7.53 0.26
CA LEU A 86 -14.78 -8.93 -0.08
C LEU A 86 -16.27 -9.26 -0.04
N SER A 87 -17.05 -8.59 0.80
CA SER A 87 -18.51 -8.78 0.85
C SER A 87 -19.20 -8.28 -0.41
N ARG A 88 -18.55 -7.41 -1.19
CA ARG A 88 -19.09 -6.79 -2.39
C ARG A 88 -18.48 -7.30 -3.68
N HIS A 89 -17.36 -8.01 -3.60
CA HIS A 89 -16.58 -8.44 -4.76
C HIS A 89 -16.14 -9.89 -4.58
N SER A 90 -16.77 -10.80 -5.29
CA SER A 90 -16.40 -12.21 -5.24
C SER A 90 -15.03 -12.42 -5.86
N THR A 91 -14.22 -13.30 -5.23
CA THR A 91 -12.91 -13.65 -5.75
C THR A 91 -12.56 -15.07 -5.34
N THR A 92 -11.79 -15.77 -6.19
CA THR A 92 -11.19 -17.04 -5.85
C THR A 92 -9.76 -16.87 -5.34
N PHE A 93 -9.24 -15.64 -5.37
CA PHE A 93 -7.88 -15.34 -4.93
C PHE A 93 -7.81 -15.30 -3.41
N GLN A 94 -6.68 -15.74 -2.88
CA GLN A 94 -6.43 -15.75 -1.44
C GLN A 94 -6.13 -14.32 -0.96
N PRO A 95 -6.89 -13.78 0.00
CA PRO A 95 -6.59 -12.46 0.55
C PRO A 95 -5.24 -12.43 1.28
N ARG A 96 -4.53 -11.32 1.14
CA ARG A 96 -3.24 -11.12 1.78
C ARG A 96 -3.05 -9.63 2.05
N PHE A 97 -2.42 -9.30 3.18
CA PHE A 97 -2.11 -7.91 3.54
C PHE A 97 -0.62 -7.65 3.33
N ASP A 98 -0.32 -6.70 2.46
CA ASP A 98 1.06 -6.34 2.13
C ASP A 98 1.33 -4.88 2.49
N VAL A 99 2.61 -4.58 2.73
CA VAL A 99 3.09 -3.20 2.87
C VAL A 99 4.15 -2.97 1.81
N ILE A 100 4.02 -1.87 1.07
CA ILE A 100 5.05 -1.43 0.14
C ILE A 100 5.66 -0.15 0.70
N GLU A 101 6.98 -0.19 0.90
CA GLU A 101 7.75 0.96 1.32
C GLU A 101 8.40 1.60 0.11
N VAL A 102 8.19 2.90 -0.05
CA VAL A 102 8.86 3.71 -1.07
C VAL A 102 9.87 4.59 -0.35
N TYR A 103 11.14 4.26 -0.48
CA TYR A 103 12.22 5.03 0.13
C TYR A 103 12.63 6.14 -0.84
N ALA A 104 12.38 7.38 -0.44
CA ALA A 104 12.61 8.57 -1.26
C ALA A 104 13.20 9.68 -0.39
N PRO A 105 14.53 9.65 -0.15
CA PRO A 105 15.18 10.57 0.80
C PRO A 105 15.04 12.05 0.42
N TYR A 106 14.83 12.34 -0.86
CA TYR A 106 14.68 13.71 -1.34
C TYR A 106 13.24 14.01 -1.78
N GLY A 107 12.26 13.21 -1.31
CA GLY A 107 10.86 13.39 -1.68
C GLY A 107 10.67 13.27 -3.19
N LEU A 108 9.90 14.20 -3.77
CA LEU A 108 9.63 14.21 -5.22
C LEU A 108 10.87 14.37 -6.09
N GLU A 109 11.97 14.87 -5.52
CA GLU A 109 13.23 15.08 -6.25
C GLU A 109 14.13 13.85 -6.22
N THR A 110 13.69 12.78 -5.57
CA THR A 110 14.46 11.53 -5.52
C THR A 110 14.53 10.91 -6.90
N LYS A 111 15.75 10.73 -7.43
CA LYS A 111 15.96 10.20 -8.78
C LYS A 111 15.70 8.70 -8.87
N PHE A 112 16.09 7.95 -7.84
CA PHE A 112 15.99 6.49 -7.83
C PHE A 112 15.32 6.03 -6.52
N PRO A 113 13.99 6.21 -6.40
CA PRO A 113 13.28 5.72 -5.21
C PRO A 113 13.43 4.21 -5.12
N LYS A 114 13.67 3.72 -3.90
CA LYS A 114 13.79 2.28 -3.66
C LYS A 114 12.46 1.74 -3.17
N ILE A 115 11.96 0.70 -3.81
CA ILE A 115 10.69 0.07 -3.47
C ILE A 115 10.95 -1.30 -2.85
N THR A 116 10.38 -1.53 -1.68
CA THR A 116 10.48 -2.80 -0.97
C THR A 116 9.09 -3.24 -0.58
N ARG A 117 8.76 -4.51 -0.85
CA ARG A 117 7.46 -5.08 -0.45
C ARG A 117 7.65 -6.05 0.69
N ILE A 118 6.82 -5.90 1.72
CA ILE A 118 6.69 -6.85 2.80
C ILE A 118 5.41 -7.62 2.55
N GLU A 119 5.54 -8.85 2.09
CA GLU A 119 4.39 -9.71 1.82
C GLU A 119 3.84 -10.26 3.13
N ASN A 120 2.52 -10.38 3.19
CA ASN A 120 1.84 -10.97 4.33
C ASN A 120 2.30 -10.33 5.63
N ALA A 121 2.24 -9.00 5.66
CA ALA A 121 2.85 -8.19 6.72
C ALA A 121 2.13 -8.32 8.07
N PHE A 122 0.85 -8.72 8.06
CA PHE A 122 0.09 -8.92 9.30
C PHE A 122 -1.16 -9.78 9.11
#